data_337ee1e9e29b9cce79c44a73487eae8d
#
_entry.id   337ee1e9e29b9cce79c44a73487eae8d
#
_cell.length_a   1.000
_cell.length_b   1.000
_cell.length_c   1.000
_cell.angle_alpha   90.00
_cell.angle_beta   90.00
_cell.angle_gamma   90.00
#
_symmetry.space_group_name_H-M   'P 1'
#
loop_
_entity.id
_entity.type
_entity.pdbx_description
1 polymer ?
#
loop_
_entity_poly.entity_id
_entity_poly.type
_entity_poly.pdbx_seq_one_letter_code
_entity_poly.pdbx_strand_id
1 'polypeptide(L)'
;IDEQEKLIKPGQVIVDLGSTPGSWSQYARKKLSGKEGGGINGTIIGLDMLPMDPIADVHFILGDFREARSLRALNVILEDKRCDLVLSDMAPNLSGIPTADSARMEHLIDLAIEFSQMHLKPSGALVVKCFKDMGFSQIVEKFRTEFKVVKQVKPKASRDKSSEIFLVGRGLKNPTEKNHDADDQSALDI
;
A
#
# COMPACT_ATOMS: atom_id res chain seq x y z
N ILE A 1 14.24 0.95 4.99
CA ILE A 1 13.27 -0.16 5.17
C ILE A 1 13.59 -1.26 4.16
N ASP A 2 13.52 -0.97 2.86
CA ASP A 2 13.74 -1.96 1.80
C ASP A 2 15.12 -2.63 1.85
N GLU A 3 16.18 -1.91 2.16
CA GLU A 3 17.53 -2.47 2.32
C GLU A 3 17.60 -3.55 3.42
N GLN A 4 16.83 -3.37 4.50
CA GLN A 4 16.76 -4.31 5.62
C GLN A 4 15.83 -5.48 5.33
N GLU A 5 14.68 -5.20 4.72
CA GLU A 5 13.60 -6.16 4.54
C GLU A 5 13.56 -6.79 3.15
N LYS A 6 14.32 -6.27 2.19
CA LYS A 6 14.37 -6.77 0.79
C LYS A 6 12.97 -6.95 0.20
N LEU A 7 12.18 -5.89 0.30
CA LEU A 7 10.77 -5.88 -0.10
C LEU A 7 10.59 -5.86 -1.60
N ILE A 8 11.36 -4.99 -2.28
CA ILE A 8 11.21 -4.72 -3.71
C ILE A 8 12.13 -5.64 -4.50
N LYS A 9 11.54 -6.39 -5.43
CA LYS A 9 12.22 -7.35 -6.30
C LYS A 9 11.76 -7.18 -7.75
N PRO A 10 12.64 -7.43 -8.73
CA PRO A 10 12.26 -7.43 -10.15
C PRO A 10 11.02 -8.32 -10.40
N GLY A 11 10.15 -7.88 -11.30
CA GLY A 11 8.95 -8.60 -11.69
C GLY A 11 7.72 -8.36 -10.80
N GLN A 12 7.86 -7.62 -9.71
CA GLN A 12 6.75 -7.35 -8.79
C GLN A 12 5.77 -6.30 -9.31
N VAL A 13 4.53 -6.45 -8.86
CA VAL A 13 3.48 -5.43 -8.94
C VAL A 13 3.37 -4.75 -7.57
N ILE A 14 3.60 -3.44 -7.55
CA ILE A 14 3.64 -2.61 -6.34
C ILE A 14 2.52 -1.57 -6.39
N VAL A 15 1.75 -1.46 -5.33
CA VAL A 15 0.74 -0.41 -5.15
C VAL A 15 1.18 0.52 -4.02
N ASP A 16 1.21 1.83 -4.30
CA ASP A 16 1.61 2.90 -3.37
C ASP A 16 0.37 3.73 -3.01
N LEU A 17 -0.19 3.51 -1.83
CA LEU A 17 -1.37 4.21 -1.29
C LEU A 17 -0.94 5.49 -0.57
N GLY A 18 -1.53 6.63 -0.96
CA GLY A 18 -1.08 7.94 -0.49
C GLY A 18 0.26 8.31 -1.13
N SER A 19 0.36 8.10 -2.45
CA SER A 19 1.64 8.15 -3.18
C SER A 19 2.23 9.56 -3.35
N THR A 20 1.42 10.60 -3.26
CA THR A 20 1.87 12.00 -3.42
C THR A 20 2.78 12.42 -2.26
N PRO A 21 3.94 13.06 -2.50
CA PRO A 21 4.44 13.61 -3.78
C PRO A 21 5.23 12.64 -4.67
N GLY A 22 5.34 11.34 -4.34
CA GLY A 22 5.91 10.31 -5.20
C GLY A 22 7.23 9.70 -4.73
N SER A 23 7.70 10.01 -3.53
CA SER A 23 9.00 9.54 -3.02
C SER A 23 9.15 8.02 -3.02
N TRP A 24 8.11 7.30 -2.62
CA TRP A 24 8.14 5.84 -2.56
C TRP A 24 8.01 5.22 -3.95
N SER A 25 7.16 5.78 -4.80
CA SER A 25 7.04 5.38 -6.20
C SER A 25 8.35 5.61 -6.98
N GLN A 26 9.05 6.73 -6.77
CA GLN A 26 10.37 6.99 -7.36
C GLN A 26 11.43 5.99 -6.87
N TYR A 27 11.43 5.66 -5.58
CA TYR A 27 12.33 4.66 -5.02
C TYR A 27 12.05 3.28 -5.58
N ALA A 28 10.79 2.86 -5.67
CA ALA A 28 10.38 1.60 -6.25
C ALA A 28 10.81 1.52 -7.73
N ARG A 29 10.59 2.59 -8.50
CA ARG A 29 11.05 2.68 -9.88
C ARG A 29 12.56 2.47 -10.00
N LYS A 30 13.36 3.13 -9.18
CA LYS A 30 14.81 2.97 -9.16
C LYS A 30 15.23 1.52 -8.87
N LYS A 31 14.53 0.84 -7.96
CA LYS A 31 14.82 -0.56 -7.60
C LYS A 31 14.43 -1.56 -8.70
N LEU A 32 13.35 -1.28 -9.43
CA LEU A 32 12.88 -2.12 -10.53
C LEU A 32 13.58 -1.82 -11.86
N SER A 33 14.32 -0.70 -11.97
CA SER A 33 15.08 -0.33 -13.16
C SER A 33 16.26 -1.27 -13.35
N GLY A 34 16.46 -1.74 -14.59
CA GLY A 34 17.66 -2.48 -14.99
C GLY A 34 18.93 -1.62 -14.99
N LYS A 35 20.09 -2.28 -15.09
CA LYS A 35 21.39 -1.60 -15.11
C LYS A 35 21.65 -0.71 -16.32
N GLU A 36 20.88 -0.85 -17.41
CA GLU A 36 21.12 -0.21 -18.71
C GLU A 36 20.13 0.90 -19.08
N GLY A 37 19.45 1.52 -18.10
CA GLY A 37 18.62 2.69 -18.37
C GLY A 37 17.37 2.44 -19.24
N GLY A 38 16.96 1.19 -19.43
CA GLY A 38 15.66 0.78 -20.00
C GLY A 38 14.53 0.97 -19.02
N GLY A 39 13.29 0.59 -19.40
CA GLY A 39 12.13 0.59 -18.52
C GLY A 39 12.31 -0.26 -17.26
N ILE A 40 11.28 -0.36 -16.46
CA ILE A 40 11.31 -1.16 -15.23
C ILE A 40 10.91 -2.61 -15.46
N ASN A 41 11.44 -3.52 -14.65
CA ASN A 41 10.97 -4.90 -14.58
C ASN A 41 9.95 -5.00 -13.44
N GLY A 42 8.67 -4.84 -13.77
CA GLY A 42 7.55 -4.84 -12.82
C GLY A 42 6.53 -3.75 -13.15
N THR A 43 5.59 -3.55 -12.24
CA THR A 43 4.54 -2.53 -12.38
C THR A 43 4.44 -1.73 -11.09
N ILE A 44 4.34 -0.41 -11.21
CA ILE A 44 4.13 0.50 -10.06
C ILE A 44 2.86 1.27 -10.29
N ILE A 45 1.97 1.25 -9.31
CA ILE A 45 0.69 1.96 -9.33
C ILE A 45 0.63 2.85 -8.11
N GLY A 46 0.63 4.16 -8.33
CA GLY A 46 0.39 5.16 -7.29
C GLY A 46 -1.09 5.53 -7.23
N LEU A 47 -1.63 5.67 -6.03
CA LEU A 47 -3.01 6.08 -5.76
C LEU A 47 -3.01 7.20 -4.72
N ASP A 48 -3.61 8.35 -5.06
CA ASP A 48 -3.76 9.47 -4.12
C ASP A 48 -4.96 10.34 -4.49
N MET A 49 -5.54 10.98 -3.49
CA MET A 49 -6.58 12.01 -3.67
C MET A 49 -5.97 13.35 -4.13
N LEU A 50 -4.68 13.57 -3.89
CA LEU A 50 -3.94 14.74 -4.31
C LEU A 50 -3.21 14.49 -5.63
N PRO A 51 -3.10 15.48 -6.51
CA PRO A 51 -2.35 15.34 -7.75
C PRO A 51 -0.85 15.13 -7.47
N MET A 52 -0.20 14.40 -8.35
CA MET A 52 1.23 14.11 -8.31
C MET A 52 1.84 14.40 -9.67
N ASP A 53 3.04 14.96 -9.68
CA ASP A 53 3.80 15.11 -10.92
C ASP A 53 4.07 13.75 -11.56
N PRO A 54 3.99 13.63 -12.90
CA PRO A 54 4.21 12.38 -13.59
C PRO A 54 5.61 11.80 -13.30
N ILE A 55 5.64 10.52 -12.93
CA ILE A 55 6.87 9.74 -12.76
C ILE A 55 6.91 8.69 -13.87
N ALA A 56 8.01 8.64 -14.62
CA ALA A 56 8.18 7.65 -15.68
C ALA A 56 7.95 6.21 -15.14
N ASP A 57 7.27 5.37 -15.91
CA ASP A 57 6.95 3.98 -15.58
C ASP A 57 6.05 3.79 -14.34
N VAL A 58 5.42 4.86 -13.83
CA VAL A 58 4.46 4.80 -12.73
C VAL A 58 3.07 5.12 -13.26
N HIS A 59 2.13 4.20 -13.07
CA HIS A 59 0.72 4.42 -13.31
C HIS A 59 0.13 5.19 -12.13
N PHE A 60 -0.32 6.41 -12.35
CA PHE A 60 -0.92 7.21 -11.29
C PHE A 60 -2.44 7.29 -11.44
N ILE A 61 -3.16 6.98 -10.38
CA ILE A 61 -4.61 7.08 -10.28
C ILE A 61 -4.94 8.20 -9.29
N LEU A 62 -5.50 9.31 -9.80
CA LEU A 62 -6.00 10.41 -8.97
C LEU A 62 -7.40 10.04 -8.47
N GLY A 63 -7.56 9.81 -7.18
CA GLY A 63 -8.83 9.48 -6.56
C GLY A 63 -8.68 8.79 -5.21
N ASP A 64 -9.81 8.56 -4.58
CA ASP A 64 -9.90 7.79 -3.35
C ASP A 64 -9.97 6.30 -3.70
N PHE A 65 -9.08 5.48 -3.14
CA PHE A 65 -9.08 4.02 -3.39
C PHE A 65 -10.30 3.29 -2.79
N ARG A 66 -11.13 3.97 -1.99
CA ARG A 66 -12.42 3.46 -1.52
C ARG A 66 -13.53 3.62 -2.56
N GLU A 67 -13.32 4.47 -3.55
CA GLU A 67 -14.32 4.73 -4.59
C GLU A 67 -14.26 3.67 -5.70
N ALA A 68 -15.44 3.23 -6.15
CA ALA A 68 -15.56 2.24 -7.23
C ALA A 68 -14.85 2.66 -8.52
N ARG A 69 -14.78 3.96 -8.83
CA ARG A 69 -14.06 4.46 -10.01
C ARG A 69 -12.57 4.19 -9.92
N SER A 70 -11.95 4.48 -8.77
CA SER A 70 -10.53 4.27 -8.53
C SER A 70 -10.18 2.79 -8.51
N LEU A 71 -11.03 1.96 -7.90
CA LEU A 71 -10.86 0.50 -7.90
C LEU A 71 -11.00 -0.12 -9.28
N ARG A 72 -11.92 0.37 -10.12
CA ARG A 72 -12.01 -0.07 -11.54
C ARG A 72 -10.74 0.28 -12.31
N ALA A 73 -10.22 1.52 -12.17
CA ALA A 73 -8.96 1.91 -12.81
C ALA A 73 -7.78 1.05 -12.34
N LEU A 74 -7.73 0.75 -11.06
CA LEU A 74 -6.71 -0.15 -10.48
C LEU A 74 -6.82 -1.56 -11.07
N ASN A 75 -8.01 -2.14 -11.11
CA ASN A 75 -8.22 -3.50 -11.62
C ASN A 75 -7.85 -3.63 -13.10
N VAL A 76 -8.10 -2.59 -13.92
CA VAL A 76 -7.64 -2.56 -15.31
C VAL A 76 -6.11 -2.69 -15.40
N ILE A 77 -5.36 -1.96 -14.57
CA ILE A 77 -3.89 -2.01 -14.58
C ILE A 77 -3.40 -3.34 -13.99
N LEU A 78 -4.08 -3.85 -12.98
CA LEU A 78 -3.76 -5.15 -12.36
C LEU A 78 -4.15 -6.34 -13.25
N GLU A 79 -4.93 -6.13 -14.32
CA GLU A 79 -5.52 -7.22 -15.12
C GLU A 79 -6.25 -8.24 -14.22
N ASP A 80 -7.00 -7.74 -13.24
CA ASP A 80 -7.67 -8.52 -12.19
C ASP A 80 -6.77 -9.43 -11.33
N LYS A 81 -5.46 -9.30 -11.47
CA LYS A 81 -4.48 -10.02 -10.65
C LYS A 81 -4.26 -9.31 -9.31
N ARG A 82 -3.56 -9.98 -8.40
CA ARG A 82 -3.14 -9.41 -7.11
C ARG A 82 -1.72 -8.84 -7.19
N CYS A 83 -1.48 -7.76 -6.44
CA CYS A 83 -0.15 -7.17 -6.31
C CYS A 83 0.74 -7.95 -5.32
N ASP A 84 2.04 -7.73 -5.40
CA ASP A 84 3.05 -8.38 -4.55
C ASP A 84 3.36 -7.55 -3.30
N LEU A 85 3.25 -6.22 -3.40
CA LEU A 85 3.61 -5.29 -2.35
C LEU A 85 2.61 -4.13 -2.32
N VAL A 86 2.12 -3.81 -1.14
CA VAL A 86 1.37 -2.59 -0.85
C VAL A 86 2.20 -1.71 0.07
N LEU A 87 2.41 -0.48 -0.34
CA LEU A 87 3.06 0.56 0.44
C LEU A 87 1.98 1.56 0.88
N SER A 88 2.03 2.04 2.12
CA SER A 88 1.12 3.07 2.61
C SER A 88 1.89 4.08 3.46
N ASP A 89 2.13 5.24 2.86
CA ASP A 89 2.73 6.40 3.54
C ASP A 89 1.66 7.41 3.99
N MET A 90 0.42 6.96 4.09
CA MET A 90 -0.69 7.79 4.53
C MET A 90 -0.49 8.25 5.98
N ALA A 91 -0.80 9.51 6.23
CA ALA A 91 -0.78 10.10 7.56
C ALA A 91 -2.06 10.92 7.77
N PRO A 92 -2.62 10.92 9.00
CA PRO A 92 -3.79 11.74 9.28
C PRO A 92 -3.43 13.23 9.34
N ASN A 93 -4.40 14.08 9.04
CA ASN A 93 -4.29 15.49 9.40
C ASN A 93 -4.39 15.59 10.93
N LEU A 94 -3.29 16.03 11.55
CA LEU A 94 -3.19 16.11 13.01
C LEU A 94 -4.06 17.27 13.53
N SER A 95 -4.89 16.96 14.51
CA SER A 95 -5.73 17.95 15.22
C SER A 95 -5.05 18.50 16.48
N GLY A 96 -4.00 17.82 16.95
CA GLY A 96 -3.37 18.07 18.23
C GLY A 96 -4.10 17.45 19.42
N ILE A 97 -5.19 16.71 19.18
CA ILE A 97 -5.93 15.95 20.19
C ILE A 97 -5.48 14.48 20.10
N PRO A 98 -4.71 13.95 21.06
CA PRO A 98 -4.08 12.63 20.93
C PRO A 98 -5.05 11.48 20.64
N THR A 99 -6.22 11.47 21.29
CA THR A 99 -7.24 10.42 21.07
C THR A 99 -7.84 10.47 19.67
N ALA A 100 -8.12 11.67 19.15
CA ALA A 100 -8.66 11.85 17.81
C ALA A 100 -7.60 11.50 16.74
N ASP A 101 -6.36 11.88 16.96
CA ASP A 101 -5.27 11.61 16.03
C ASP A 101 -4.93 10.11 15.99
N SER A 102 -4.96 9.42 17.14
CA SER A 102 -4.83 7.97 17.22
C SER A 102 -5.95 7.24 16.47
N ALA A 103 -7.21 7.66 16.65
CA ALA A 103 -8.34 7.06 15.95
C ALA A 103 -8.27 7.26 14.43
N ARG A 104 -7.80 8.42 13.97
CA ARG A 104 -7.58 8.68 12.54
C ARG A 104 -6.44 7.82 11.97
N MET A 105 -5.36 7.67 12.72
CA MET A 105 -4.24 6.82 12.31
C MET A 105 -4.70 5.35 12.20
N GLU A 106 -5.42 4.87 13.21
CA GLU A 106 -5.97 3.52 13.22
C GLU A 106 -6.88 3.27 12.02
N HIS A 107 -7.76 4.22 11.69
CA HIS A 107 -8.62 4.14 10.51
C HIS A 107 -7.84 4.02 9.20
N LEU A 108 -6.76 4.80 9.01
CA LEU A 108 -5.91 4.67 7.81
C LEU A 108 -5.23 3.30 7.71
N ILE A 109 -4.85 2.73 8.85
CA ILE A 109 -4.29 1.38 8.90
C ILE A 109 -5.34 0.34 8.53
N ASP A 110 -6.57 0.45 9.05
CA ASP A 110 -7.67 -0.44 8.71
C ASP A 110 -7.93 -0.43 7.20
N LEU A 111 -7.99 0.75 6.58
CA LEU A 111 -8.15 0.89 5.13
C LEU A 111 -7.02 0.23 4.34
N ALA A 112 -5.77 0.34 4.78
CA ALA A 112 -4.65 -0.31 4.12
C ALA A 112 -4.70 -1.84 4.26
N ILE A 113 -5.16 -2.36 5.40
CA ILE A 113 -5.37 -3.79 5.65
C ILE A 113 -6.52 -4.31 4.76
N GLU A 114 -7.67 -3.63 4.75
CA GLU A 114 -8.83 -4.00 3.90
C GLU A 114 -8.46 -4.01 2.42
N PHE A 115 -7.73 -2.99 1.97
CA PHE A 115 -7.19 -2.96 0.60
C PHE A 115 -6.30 -4.18 0.32
N SER A 116 -5.43 -4.53 1.26
CA SER A 116 -4.52 -5.67 1.12
C SER A 116 -5.25 -7.00 1.10
N GLN A 117 -6.30 -7.18 1.90
CA GLN A 117 -7.13 -8.40 1.86
C GLN A 117 -7.73 -8.62 0.47
N MET A 118 -8.13 -7.55 -0.22
CA MET A 118 -8.73 -7.63 -1.57
C MET A 118 -7.69 -7.74 -2.69
N HIS A 119 -6.57 -7.03 -2.59
CA HIS A 119 -5.67 -6.82 -3.72
C HIS A 119 -4.26 -7.39 -3.56
N LEU A 120 -3.82 -7.75 -2.35
CA LEU A 120 -2.50 -8.30 -2.11
C LEU A 120 -2.50 -9.84 -2.26
N LYS A 121 -1.45 -10.38 -2.87
CA LYS A 121 -1.22 -11.84 -2.91
C LYS A 121 -1.10 -12.39 -1.49
N PRO A 122 -1.54 -13.64 -1.23
CA PRO A 122 -1.37 -14.27 0.08
C PRO A 122 0.08 -14.29 0.58
N SER A 123 1.06 -14.39 -0.33
CA SER A 123 2.49 -14.33 -0.02
C SER A 123 3.07 -12.92 0.00
N GLY A 124 2.26 -11.91 -0.31
CA GLY A 124 2.69 -10.53 -0.42
C GLY A 124 3.03 -9.85 0.90
N ALA A 125 3.38 -8.58 0.82
CA ALA A 125 3.69 -7.76 1.98
C ALA A 125 2.95 -6.42 1.96
N LEU A 126 2.53 -5.97 3.14
CA LEU A 126 2.02 -4.62 3.40
C LEU A 126 3.04 -3.87 4.25
N VAL A 127 3.38 -2.66 3.84
CA VAL A 127 4.20 -1.72 4.62
C VAL A 127 3.38 -0.49 4.93
N VAL A 128 3.26 -0.13 6.20
CA VAL A 128 2.55 1.08 6.62
C VAL A 128 3.42 1.94 7.50
N LYS A 129 3.29 3.26 7.36
CA LYS A 129 3.81 4.23 8.31
C LYS A 129 2.90 4.30 9.53
N CYS A 130 3.48 4.33 10.72
CA CYS A 130 2.81 4.51 12.00
C CYS A 130 3.58 5.49 12.87
N PHE A 131 2.96 5.91 13.97
CA PHE A 131 3.58 6.73 15.00
C PHE A 131 3.43 6.01 16.35
N LYS A 132 4.54 5.91 17.13
CA LYS A 132 4.55 5.17 18.41
C LYS A 132 3.63 5.74 19.48
N ASP A 133 3.32 7.02 19.38
CA ASP A 133 2.46 7.77 20.28
C ASP A 133 0.97 7.80 19.85
N MET A 134 0.62 7.07 18.80
CA MET A 134 -0.74 7.05 18.22
C MET A 134 -1.33 5.63 18.18
N GLY A 135 -1.67 5.05 19.31
CA GLY A 135 -2.35 3.74 19.37
C GLY A 135 -1.51 2.57 18.84
N PHE A 136 -0.19 2.68 18.88
CA PHE A 136 0.72 1.75 18.21
C PHE A 136 0.55 0.28 18.62
N SER A 137 0.29 0.01 19.90
CA SER A 137 0.10 -1.36 20.40
C SER A 137 -1.11 -2.02 19.77
N GLN A 138 -2.22 -1.31 19.62
CA GLN A 138 -3.44 -1.79 18.97
C GLN A 138 -3.20 -2.07 17.48
N ILE A 139 -2.47 -1.17 16.81
CA ILE A 139 -2.10 -1.34 15.40
C ILE A 139 -1.22 -2.59 15.21
N VAL A 140 -0.25 -2.82 16.09
CA VAL A 140 0.59 -4.04 16.04
C VAL A 140 -0.24 -5.30 16.23
N GLU A 141 -1.19 -5.32 17.16
CA GLU A 141 -2.07 -6.47 17.35
C GLU A 141 -2.96 -6.74 16.12
N LYS A 142 -3.52 -5.69 15.49
CA LYS A 142 -4.24 -5.84 14.21
C LYS A 142 -3.36 -6.48 13.14
N PHE A 143 -2.12 -6.02 12.97
CA PHE A 143 -1.19 -6.63 12.03
C PHE A 143 -0.91 -8.10 12.34
N ARG A 144 -0.76 -8.46 13.62
CA ARG A 144 -0.56 -9.86 14.05
C ARG A 144 -1.78 -10.75 13.78
N THR A 145 -2.98 -10.18 13.80
CA THR A 145 -4.20 -10.90 13.43
C THR A 145 -4.21 -11.21 11.93
N GLU A 146 -3.79 -10.24 11.10
CA GLU A 146 -3.92 -10.31 9.65
C GLU A 146 -2.73 -10.96 8.94
N PHE A 147 -1.52 -10.85 9.49
CA PHE A 147 -0.29 -11.31 8.85
C PHE A 147 0.44 -12.38 9.66
N LYS A 148 1.06 -13.34 8.95
CA LYS A 148 1.84 -14.43 9.56
C LYS A 148 3.12 -13.93 10.22
N VAL A 149 3.76 -12.91 9.62
CA VAL A 149 4.98 -12.29 10.13
C VAL A 149 4.79 -10.79 10.20
N VAL A 150 5.08 -10.19 11.35
CA VAL A 150 5.01 -8.74 11.57
C VAL A 150 6.34 -8.25 12.10
N LYS A 151 6.91 -7.26 11.44
CA LYS A 151 8.15 -6.60 11.85
C LYS A 151 7.95 -5.11 12.04
N GLN A 152 8.62 -4.56 13.03
CA GLN A 152 8.72 -3.13 13.27
C GLN A 152 10.07 -2.65 12.74
N VAL A 153 10.07 -1.65 11.87
CA VAL A 153 11.28 -1.13 11.23
C VAL A 153 11.36 0.37 11.44
N LYS A 154 12.39 0.81 12.14
CA LYS A 154 12.72 2.23 12.22
C LYS A 154 13.75 2.56 11.14
N PRO A 155 13.45 3.52 10.22
CA PRO A 155 14.39 3.90 9.19
C PRO A 155 15.67 4.50 9.79
N LYS A 156 16.83 4.13 9.25
CA LYS A 156 18.12 4.70 9.70
C LYS A 156 18.20 6.21 9.51
N ALA A 157 17.49 6.76 8.53
CA ALA A 157 17.40 8.19 8.25
C ALA A 157 16.40 8.94 9.16
N SER A 158 15.60 8.22 9.96
CA SER A 158 14.67 8.84 10.91
C SER A 158 15.46 9.46 12.05
N ARG A 159 15.10 10.70 12.45
CA ARG A 159 15.69 11.35 13.62
C ARG A 159 15.37 10.52 14.88
N ASP A 160 16.31 10.40 15.81
CA ASP A 160 16.12 9.60 17.04
C ASP A 160 14.88 10.02 17.85
N LYS A 161 14.52 11.29 17.81
CA LYS A 161 13.33 11.85 18.48
C LYS A 161 12.03 11.67 17.72
N SER A 162 12.05 11.18 16.47
CA SER A 162 10.82 10.96 15.69
C SER A 162 10.08 9.74 16.23
N SER A 163 8.75 9.88 16.43
CA SER A 163 7.87 8.77 16.79
C SER A 163 7.55 7.87 15.60
N GLU A 164 7.92 8.27 14.38
CA GLU A 164 7.68 7.52 13.15
C GLU A 164 8.34 6.14 13.16
N ILE A 165 7.57 5.13 12.80
CA ILE A 165 7.98 3.75 12.66
C ILE A 165 7.18 3.10 11.54
N PHE A 166 7.74 2.07 10.91
CA PHE A 166 7.05 1.31 9.88
C PHE A 166 6.73 -0.09 10.38
N LEU A 167 5.52 -0.57 10.07
CA LEU A 167 5.15 -1.97 10.22
C LEU A 167 5.22 -2.65 8.86
N VAL A 168 5.81 -3.84 8.85
CA VAL A 168 5.88 -4.72 7.70
C VAL A 168 5.14 -6.00 8.05
N GLY A 169 3.98 -6.21 7.43
CA GLY A 169 3.21 -7.45 7.51
C GLY A 169 3.48 -8.32 6.28
N ARG A 170 3.78 -9.61 6.48
CA ARG A 170 4.00 -10.58 5.40
C ARG A 170 3.10 -11.79 5.55
N GLY A 171 2.60 -12.25 4.42
CA GLY A 171 1.76 -13.44 4.38
C GLY A 171 0.39 -13.20 4.99
N LEU A 172 -0.59 -12.79 4.20
CA LEU A 172 -1.97 -12.66 4.63
C LEU A 172 -2.50 -13.99 5.16
N LYS A 173 -3.20 -13.95 6.31
CA LYS A 173 -3.85 -15.13 6.89
C LYS A 173 -5.20 -15.41 6.24
N ASN A 174 -5.99 -14.35 5.99
CA ASN A 174 -7.37 -14.44 5.50
C ASN A 174 -7.58 -13.50 4.30
N PRO A 175 -6.99 -13.78 3.11
CA PRO A 175 -7.28 -12.98 1.94
C PRO A 175 -8.74 -13.17 1.50
N THR A 176 -9.41 -12.09 1.13
CA THR A 176 -10.75 -12.15 0.55
C THR A 176 -10.68 -12.83 -0.82
N GLU A 177 -11.55 -13.81 -1.09
CA GLU A 177 -11.64 -14.39 -2.42
C GLU A 177 -12.11 -13.32 -3.42
N LYS A 178 -11.44 -13.22 -4.57
CA LYS A 178 -11.93 -12.42 -5.70
C LYS A 178 -13.07 -13.21 -6.35
N ASN A 179 -14.31 -12.77 -6.19
CA ASN A 179 -15.43 -13.32 -6.96
C ASN A 179 -15.25 -12.96 -8.43
N HIS A 180 -15.01 -13.97 -9.25
CA HIS A 180 -14.98 -13.86 -10.71
C HIS A 180 -16.40 -13.77 -11.34
N ASP A 181 -17.47 -13.80 -10.53
CA ASP A 181 -18.84 -13.99 -11.00
C ASP A 181 -19.75 -12.78 -10.70
N ALA A 182 -19.45 -11.61 -11.23
CA ALA A 182 -20.38 -10.48 -11.09
C ALA A 182 -20.68 -9.68 -12.37
N ASP A 183 -20.28 -10.14 -13.58
CA ASP A 183 -20.55 -9.35 -14.81
C ASP A 183 -21.06 -10.16 -16.02
N ASP A 184 -21.71 -11.33 -15.86
CA ASP A 184 -22.24 -12.07 -17.02
C ASP A 184 -23.75 -12.41 -16.94
N GLN A 185 -24.58 -11.60 -16.32
CA GLN A 185 -26.04 -11.81 -16.34
C GLN A 185 -26.88 -10.52 -16.53
N SER A 186 -26.47 -9.60 -17.40
CA SER A 186 -27.39 -8.50 -17.79
C SER A 186 -27.39 -8.16 -19.27
N ALA A 187 -27.15 -9.11 -20.15
CA ALA A 187 -27.21 -8.89 -21.61
C ALA A 187 -27.93 -9.99 -22.38
N LEU A 188 -29.02 -10.53 -21.85
CA LEU A 188 -29.94 -11.35 -22.62
C LEU A 188 -31.36 -11.21 -22.04
N ASP A 189 -32.03 -10.10 -22.34
CA ASP A 189 -33.46 -9.98 -22.43
C ASP A 189 -33.82 -8.63 -23.07
N ILE A 190 -33.86 -8.60 -24.40
CA ILE A 190 -34.81 -7.85 -25.24
C ILE A 190 -35.07 -8.67 -26.51
#